data_35e06ba055ccde64351a52f79fb9f09e
#
_entry.id   35e06ba055ccde64351a52f79fb9f09e
#
_cell.length_a   1.000
_cell.length_b   1.000
_cell.length_c   1.000
_cell.angle_alpha   90.00
_cell.angle_beta   90.00
_cell.angle_gamma   90.00
#
_symmetry.space_group_name_H-M   'P 1'
#
loop_
_entity.id
_entity.type
_entity.pdbx_description
1 polymer ?
#
loop_
_entity_poly.entity_id
_entity_poly.type
_entity_poly.pdbx_seq_one_letter_code
_entity_poly.pdbx_strand_id
1 'polypeptide(L)' 'TLTKETVVVVVSTVILGIVIAALDLIIKFGLNIVLG' A
#
# COMPACT_ATOMS: atom_id res chain seq x y z
N THR A 1 -22.02 11.62 -9.13
CA THR A 1 -21.37 12.79 -9.64
C THR A 1 -20.08 13.05 -8.88
N LEU A 2 -19.91 14.23 -8.31
CA LEU A 2 -18.70 14.62 -7.60
C LEU A 2 -18.36 13.66 -6.46
N THR A 3 -19.35 13.19 -5.74
CA THR A 3 -19.16 12.25 -4.64
C THR A 3 -18.54 10.94 -5.13
N LYS A 4 -19.03 10.44 -6.25
CA LYS A 4 -18.53 9.19 -6.82
C LYS A 4 -17.07 9.32 -7.30
N GLU A 5 -16.75 10.42 -7.94
CA GLU A 5 -15.39 10.68 -8.40
C GLU A 5 -14.42 10.77 -7.23
N THR A 6 -14.80 11.45 -6.17
CA THR A 6 -14.00 11.57 -4.96
C THR A 6 -13.76 10.20 -4.34
N VAL A 7 -14.79 9.38 -4.26
CA VAL A 7 -14.68 8.02 -3.70
C VAL A 7 -13.69 7.18 -4.51
N VAL A 8 -13.79 7.23 -5.84
CA VAL A 8 -12.88 6.47 -6.71
C VAL A 8 -11.43 6.87 -6.48
N VAL A 9 -11.16 8.15 -6.39
CA VAL A 9 -9.79 8.66 -6.16
C VAL A 9 -9.29 8.21 -4.79
N VAL A 10 -10.10 8.35 -3.76
CA VAL A 10 -9.72 7.95 -2.40
C VAL A 10 -9.44 6.46 -2.33
N VAL A 11 -10.33 5.64 -2.89
CA VAL A 11 -10.18 4.18 -2.89
C VAL A 11 -8.91 3.79 -3.65
N SER A 12 -8.68 4.39 -4.81
CA SER A 12 -7.48 4.11 -5.60
C SER A 12 -6.20 4.43 -4.82
N THR A 13 -6.18 5.57 -4.16
CA THR A 13 -5.02 5.99 -3.35
C THR A 13 -4.77 5.02 -2.20
N VAL A 14 -5.83 4.60 -1.52
CA VAL A 14 -5.73 3.65 -0.40
C VAL A 14 -5.17 2.31 -0.89
N ILE A 15 -5.68 1.81 -2.01
CA ILE A 15 -5.22 0.53 -2.58
C ILE A 15 -3.73 0.62 -2.94
N LEU A 16 -3.32 1.69 -3.60
CA LEU A 16 -1.91 1.88 -3.95
C LEU A 16 -1.03 1.96 -2.71
N GLY A 17 -1.48 2.68 -1.70
CA GLY A 17 -0.75 2.78 -0.43
C GLY A 17 -0.59 1.43 0.25
N ILE A 18 -1.65 0.62 0.27
CA ILE A 18 -1.61 -0.72 0.86
C ILE A 18 -0.61 -1.61 0.11
N VAL A 19 -0.63 -1.58 -1.22
CA VAL A 19 0.30 -2.37 -2.04
C VAL A 19 1.74 -1.99 -1.74
N ILE A 20 2.03 -0.70 -1.72
CA ILE A 20 3.39 -0.21 -1.43
C ILE A 20 3.81 -0.61 -0.01
N ALA A 21 2.93 -0.44 0.97
CA ALA A 21 3.22 -0.80 2.35
C ALA A 21 3.47 -2.30 2.50
N ALA A 22 2.68 -3.13 1.82
CA ALA A 22 2.87 -4.57 1.84
C ALA A 22 4.24 -4.97 1.30
N LEU A 23 4.64 -4.39 0.16
CA LEU A 23 5.96 -4.64 -0.42
C LEU A 23 7.08 -4.21 0.53
N ASP A 24 6.92 -3.06 1.16
CA ASP A 24 7.91 -2.53 2.10
C ASP A 24 8.09 -3.47 3.30
N LEU A 25 7.00 -3.97 3.84
CA LEU A 25 7.04 -4.94 4.95
C LEU A 25 7.69 -6.25 4.53
N ILE A 26 7.39 -6.75 3.36
CA ILE A 26 7.99 -7.98 2.84
C ILE A 26 9.49 -7.82 2.71
N ILE A 27 9.95 -6.71 2.16
CA ILE A 27 11.37 -6.44 2.00
C ILE A 27 12.07 -6.36 3.35
N LYS A 28 11.50 -5.62 4.30
CA LYS A 28 12.07 -5.49 5.64
C LYS A 28 12.12 -6.81 6.37
N PHE A 29 11.05 -7.59 6.25
CA PHE A 29 10.98 -8.91 6.90
C PHE A 29 12.05 -9.84 6.34
N GLY A 30 12.22 -9.85 5.03
CA GLY A 30 13.26 -10.66 4.39
C GLY A 30 14.66 -10.28 4.85
N LEU A 31 14.96 -8.98 4.88
CA LEU A 31 16.25 -8.51 5.36
C LEU A 31 16.47 -8.85 6.83
N ASN A 32 15.43 -8.73 7.64
CA ASN A 32 15.52 -9.05 9.06
C ASN A 32 15.85 -10.53 9.29
N ILE A 33 15.27 -11.41 8.50
CA ILE A 33 15.53 -12.85 8.58
C ILE A 33 16.97 -13.14 8.16
N VAL A 34 17.43 -12.54 7.07
CA VAL A 34 18.77 -12.78 6.53
C VAL A 34 19.85 -12.21 7.45
N LEU A 35 19.63 -11.01 7.95
CA LEU A 35 20.61 -10.34 8.81
C LEU A 35 20.51 -10.75 10.28
N GLY A 36 19.35 -11.23 10.63
CA GLY A 36 19.08 -11.52 11.94
C GLY A 36 18.98 -12.20 12.82
#